data_569478a9a249e16e4c3ec4f551f73ff5
#
_entry.id   569478a9a249e16e4c3ec4f551f73ff5
#
_cell.length_a   1.000
_cell.length_b   1.000
_cell.length_c   1.000
_cell.angle_alpha   90.00
_cell.angle_beta   90.00
_cell.angle_gamma   90.00
#
_symmetry.space_group_name_H-M   'P 1'
#
loop_
_entity.id
_entity.type
_entity.pdbx_description
1 polymer ?
#
loop_
_entity_poly.entity_id
_entity_poly.type
_entity_poly.pdbx_seq_one_letter_code
_entity_poly.pdbx_strand_id
1 'polypeptide(L)'
;MEFAFTEEQQQLRRSVREFAEGEIAPHVMEWDEASHFPMEILPKLAEMGLLGVIFPEEYGGAGLGYIEYALAIEELARVDGSVGLIVAAHNSLCSNHIFKFGTEAQKKKYLVPLASGKAIGAWSLTEPEAGSDAGGTRTTAVRNAKGWVLNGAKTFTTNGHYANYCVAMAVTDKTKGSHGISAFILEKGMPGFKPGKKENKLGMRASETSEVIFSDCHVPPENLLGPEGEGFAGSLKILDGGRISIAALALGMAQGALEAATKYAKQRKQFGQAISEFQSVQFKLADMATQVEAARLLVYQAAWLADKKGVRFTRESSMAKLFASEVAVRVANECVQIHGGYGFIKDYPAEKYYRDVKLCTIGEGTSEIQRLVIARQLLGKK
;
A
#
# COMPACT_ATOMS: atom_id res chain seq x y z
N MET A 1 2.12 -15.41 -25.34
CA MET A 1 2.00 -14.53 -24.17
C MET A 1 0.86 -13.59 -24.48
N GLU A 2 -0.18 -13.62 -23.67
CA GLU A 2 -1.36 -12.79 -23.86
C GLU A 2 -1.23 -11.58 -22.94
N PHE A 3 -1.32 -10.38 -23.51
CA PHE A 3 -1.20 -9.12 -22.76
C PHE A 3 -2.56 -8.48 -22.48
N ALA A 4 -3.63 -9.06 -23.05
CA ALA A 4 -5.00 -8.57 -22.85
C ALA A 4 -5.57 -9.10 -21.53
N PHE A 5 -6.30 -8.25 -20.83
CA PHE A 5 -7.12 -8.66 -19.70
C PHE A 5 -8.32 -9.47 -20.15
N THR A 6 -8.78 -10.40 -19.33
CA THR A 6 -10.04 -11.13 -19.55
C THR A 6 -11.24 -10.19 -19.52
N GLU A 7 -12.40 -10.65 -19.97
CA GLU A 7 -13.63 -9.84 -19.90
C GLU A 7 -13.99 -9.48 -18.47
N GLU A 8 -13.81 -10.41 -17.51
CA GLU A 8 -14.08 -10.19 -16.08
C GLU A 8 -13.12 -9.14 -15.51
N GLN A 9 -11.83 -9.21 -15.85
CA GLN A 9 -10.83 -8.23 -15.44
C GLN A 9 -11.13 -6.84 -16.01
N GLN A 10 -11.54 -6.77 -17.28
CA GLN A 10 -11.96 -5.52 -17.90
C GLN A 10 -13.23 -4.95 -17.25
N GLN A 11 -14.19 -5.82 -16.87
CA GLN A 11 -15.39 -5.40 -16.19
C GLN A 11 -15.05 -4.86 -14.80
N LEU A 12 -14.23 -5.56 -14.01
CA LEU A 12 -13.74 -5.08 -12.72
C LEU A 12 -13.07 -3.71 -12.85
N ARG A 13 -12.18 -3.58 -13.84
CA ARG A 13 -11.50 -2.31 -14.12
C ARG A 13 -12.48 -1.18 -14.38
N ARG A 14 -13.51 -1.40 -15.22
CA ARG A 14 -14.55 -0.40 -15.50
C ARG A 14 -15.31 -0.03 -14.24
N SER A 15 -15.77 -1.03 -13.47
CA SER A 15 -16.54 -0.80 -12.25
C SER A 15 -15.76 -0.01 -11.20
N VAL A 16 -14.47 -0.34 -10.98
CA VAL A 16 -13.63 0.39 -10.03
C VAL A 16 -13.34 1.81 -10.53
N ARG A 17 -13.13 1.98 -11.84
CA ARG A 17 -12.93 3.30 -12.45
C ARG A 17 -14.14 4.19 -12.27
N GLU A 18 -15.33 3.72 -12.64
CA GLU A 18 -16.59 4.44 -12.51
C GLU A 18 -16.84 4.83 -11.04
N PHE A 19 -16.62 3.90 -10.14
CA PHE A 19 -16.71 4.18 -8.70
C PHE A 19 -15.71 5.25 -8.25
N ALA A 20 -14.45 5.16 -8.64
CA ALA A 20 -13.43 6.13 -8.25
C ALA A 20 -13.71 7.52 -8.81
N GLU A 21 -14.19 7.60 -10.05
CA GLU A 21 -14.57 8.88 -10.70
C GLU A 21 -15.86 9.49 -10.11
N GLY A 22 -16.83 8.65 -9.73
CA GLY A 22 -18.11 9.11 -9.19
C GLY A 22 -18.07 9.44 -7.70
N GLU A 23 -17.42 8.59 -6.90
CA GLU A 23 -17.51 8.64 -5.44
C GLU A 23 -16.26 9.21 -4.76
N ILE A 24 -15.09 9.16 -5.40
CA ILE A 24 -13.83 9.64 -4.82
C ILE A 24 -13.42 10.98 -5.43
N ALA A 25 -13.39 11.09 -6.76
CA ALA A 25 -12.87 12.28 -7.46
C ALA A 25 -13.47 13.60 -6.98
N PRO A 26 -14.78 13.72 -6.68
CA PRO A 26 -15.35 14.97 -6.21
C PRO A 26 -14.79 15.50 -4.89
N HIS A 27 -14.20 14.61 -4.06
CA HIS A 27 -13.79 14.91 -2.69
C HIS A 27 -12.26 14.93 -2.49
N VAL A 28 -11.48 14.52 -3.49
CA VAL A 28 -10.02 14.31 -3.38
C VAL A 28 -9.27 15.49 -2.77
N MET A 29 -9.52 16.70 -3.28
CA MET A 29 -8.79 17.89 -2.83
C MET A 29 -9.25 18.35 -1.45
N GLU A 30 -10.54 18.22 -1.14
CA GLU A 30 -11.10 18.51 0.18
C GLU A 30 -10.52 17.57 1.26
N TRP A 31 -10.51 16.26 0.99
CA TRP A 31 -9.94 15.27 1.90
C TRP A 31 -8.43 15.47 2.11
N ASP A 32 -7.69 15.79 1.02
CA ASP A 32 -6.26 16.08 1.12
C ASP A 32 -6.00 17.32 1.98
N GLU A 33 -6.71 18.43 1.73
CA GLU A 33 -6.54 19.69 2.45
C GLU A 33 -6.84 19.52 3.95
N ALA A 34 -7.95 18.86 4.26
CA ALA A 34 -8.38 18.62 5.64
C ALA A 34 -7.60 17.48 6.33
N SER A 35 -6.77 16.72 5.60
CA SER A 35 -6.21 15.45 6.08
C SER A 35 -7.31 14.53 6.64
N HIS A 36 -8.46 14.51 5.95
CA HIS A 36 -9.64 13.75 6.34
C HIS A 36 -9.51 12.28 5.92
N PHE A 37 -9.63 11.37 6.89
CA PHE A 37 -9.70 9.94 6.58
C PHE A 37 -11.13 9.59 6.17
N PRO A 38 -11.36 9.13 4.93
CA PRO A 38 -12.71 9.02 4.37
C PRO A 38 -13.42 7.74 4.84
N MET A 39 -13.85 7.71 6.12
CA MET A 39 -14.59 6.58 6.70
C MET A 39 -15.87 6.24 5.92
N GLU A 40 -16.49 7.26 5.34
CA GLU A 40 -17.74 7.17 4.57
C GLU A 40 -17.63 6.37 3.28
N ILE A 41 -16.40 6.24 2.72
CA ILE A 41 -16.18 5.46 1.50
C ILE A 41 -15.98 3.97 1.78
N LEU A 42 -15.60 3.60 3.01
CA LEU A 42 -15.24 2.22 3.35
C LEU A 42 -16.40 1.21 3.17
N PRO A 43 -17.64 1.52 3.55
CA PRO A 43 -18.76 0.62 3.28
C PRO A 43 -18.96 0.35 1.79
N LYS A 44 -18.82 1.37 0.94
CA LYS A 44 -18.94 1.23 -0.52
C LYS A 44 -17.81 0.39 -1.11
N LEU A 45 -16.57 0.58 -0.62
CA LEU A 45 -15.43 -0.28 -1.00
C LEU A 45 -15.65 -1.73 -0.57
N ALA A 46 -16.27 -1.95 0.59
CA ALA A 46 -16.62 -3.28 1.09
C ALA A 46 -17.70 -3.96 0.22
N GLU A 47 -18.75 -3.24 -0.17
CA GLU A 47 -19.80 -3.72 -1.08
C GLU A 47 -19.24 -4.16 -2.44
N MET A 48 -18.19 -3.49 -2.93
CA MET A 48 -17.46 -3.87 -4.13
C MET A 48 -16.44 -5.02 -3.91
N GLY A 49 -16.32 -5.55 -2.70
CA GLY A 49 -15.33 -6.58 -2.35
C GLY A 49 -13.88 -6.11 -2.30
N LEU A 50 -13.63 -4.78 -2.36
CA LEU A 50 -12.28 -4.23 -2.48
C LEU A 50 -11.48 -4.28 -1.17
N LEU A 51 -12.12 -4.56 -0.02
CA LEU A 51 -11.45 -4.78 1.26
C LEU A 51 -11.08 -6.26 1.49
N GLY A 52 -11.42 -7.16 0.55
CA GLY A 52 -11.11 -8.58 0.65
C GLY A 52 -10.74 -9.23 -0.68
N VAL A 53 -10.12 -8.50 -1.62
CA VAL A 53 -9.93 -8.93 -3.02
C VAL A 53 -9.29 -10.31 -3.13
N ILE A 54 -8.17 -10.53 -2.42
CA ILE A 54 -7.32 -11.73 -2.56
C ILE A 54 -7.67 -12.87 -1.58
N PHE A 55 -8.74 -12.73 -0.80
CA PHE A 55 -9.11 -13.74 0.19
C PHE A 55 -10.26 -14.59 -0.31
N PRO A 56 -10.27 -15.91 0.01
CA PRO A 56 -11.35 -16.81 -0.36
C PRO A 56 -12.71 -16.35 0.17
N GLU A 57 -13.77 -16.70 -0.55
CA GLU A 57 -15.17 -16.39 -0.18
C GLU A 57 -15.55 -16.96 1.20
N GLU A 58 -14.99 -18.12 1.58
CA GLU A 58 -15.21 -18.72 2.91
C GLU A 58 -14.78 -17.83 4.07
N TYR A 59 -13.87 -16.86 3.82
CA TYR A 59 -13.47 -15.83 4.79
C TYR A 59 -14.12 -14.47 4.51
N GLY A 60 -15.11 -14.41 3.61
CA GLY A 60 -15.80 -13.17 3.26
C GLY A 60 -15.08 -12.29 2.25
N GLY A 61 -14.06 -12.80 1.58
CA GLY A 61 -13.34 -12.11 0.51
C GLY A 61 -13.99 -12.32 -0.86
N ALA A 62 -13.41 -11.70 -1.90
CA ALA A 62 -13.89 -11.77 -3.27
C ALA A 62 -13.38 -12.99 -4.05
N GLY A 63 -12.44 -13.76 -3.50
CA GLY A 63 -11.88 -14.96 -4.16
C GLY A 63 -11.03 -14.69 -5.40
N LEU A 64 -10.57 -13.45 -5.59
CA LEU A 64 -9.81 -13.01 -6.76
C LEU A 64 -8.29 -13.15 -6.55
N GLY A 65 -7.50 -12.82 -7.59
CA GLY A 65 -6.04 -12.91 -7.56
C GLY A 65 -5.34 -11.57 -7.38
N TYR A 66 -4.02 -11.62 -7.46
CA TYR A 66 -3.16 -10.41 -7.40
C TYR A 66 -3.27 -9.55 -8.66
N ILE A 67 -3.67 -10.11 -9.81
CA ILE A 67 -3.94 -9.33 -11.03
C ILE A 67 -5.13 -8.39 -10.78
N GLU A 68 -6.25 -8.92 -10.30
CA GLU A 68 -7.46 -8.16 -10.01
C GLU A 68 -7.21 -7.16 -8.85
N TYR A 69 -6.41 -7.57 -7.88
CA TYR A 69 -6.00 -6.67 -6.80
C TYR A 69 -5.16 -5.50 -7.32
N ALA A 70 -4.18 -5.75 -8.19
CA ALA A 70 -3.38 -4.68 -8.81
C ALA A 70 -4.25 -3.75 -9.67
N LEU A 71 -5.21 -4.29 -10.43
CA LEU A 71 -6.21 -3.52 -11.19
C LEU A 71 -7.01 -2.58 -10.30
N ALA A 72 -7.54 -3.10 -9.19
CA ALA A 72 -8.32 -2.31 -8.25
C ALA A 72 -7.50 -1.16 -7.64
N ILE A 73 -6.28 -1.45 -7.18
CA ILE A 73 -5.38 -0.43 -6.62
C ILE A 73 -4.97 0.60 -7.67
N GLU A 74 -4.67 0.18 -8.91
CA GLU A 74 -4.31 1.10 -10.00
C GLU A 74 -5.45 2.10 -10.27
N GLU A 75 -6.70 1.63 -10.42
CA GLU A 75 -7.83 2.50 -10.74
C GLU A 75 -8.22 3.42 -9.59
N LEU A 76 -8.16 2.96 -8.33
CA LEU A 76 -8.35 3.82 -7.15
C LEU A 76 -7.26 4.90 -7.09
N ALA A 77 -6.00 4.51 -7.21
CA ALA A 77 -4.85 5.42 -7.09
C ALA A 77 -4.73 6.40 -8.27
N ARG A 78 -5.28 6.06 -9.44
CA ARG A 78 -5.39 6.96 -10.58
C ARG A 78 -6.18 8.23 -10.22
N VAL A 79 -7.15 8.09 -9.33
CA VAL A 79 -7.98 9.18 -8.82
C VAL A 79 -7.42 9.73 -7.51
N ASP A 80 -7.16 8.86 -6.51
CA ASP A 80 -6.61 9.25 -5.22
C ASP A 80 -5.67 8.20 -4.63
N GLY A 81 -4.39 8.57 -4.52
CA GLY A 81 -3.38 7.74 -3.89
C GLY A 81 -3.68 7.40 -2.43
N SER A 82 -4.38 8.28 -1.70
CA SER A 82 -4.71 8.05 -0.29
C SER A 82 -5.70 6.90 -0.11
N VAL A 83 -6.78 6.87 -0.88
CA VAL A 83 -7.76 5.77 -0.86
C VAL A 83 -7.12 4.48 -1.36
N GLY A 84 -6.33 4.55 -2.45
CA GLY A 84 -5.56 3.41 -2.93
C GLY A 84 -4.65 2.82 -1.84
N LEU A 85 -3.96 3.66 -1.05
CA LEU A 85 -3.08 3.22 0.05
C LEU A 85 -3.86 2.59 1.21
N ILE A 86 -5.03 3.12 1.58
CA ILE A 86 -5.89 2.53 2.63
C ILE A 86 -6.23 1.09 2.26
N VAL A 87 -6.70 0.86 1.03
CA VAL A 87 -7.07 -0.47 0.51
C VAL A 87 -5.84 -1.37 0.37
N ALA A 88 -4.72 -0.83 -0.10
CA ALA A 88 -3.48 -1.57 -0.27
C ALA A 88 -2.93 -2.09 1.06
N ALA A 89 -2.77 -1.24 2.06
CA ALA A 89 -2.24 -1.62 3.37
C ALA A 89 -3.18 -2.60 4.10
N HIS A 90 -4.49 -2.40 3.98
CA HIS A 90 -5.50 -3.27 4.58
C HIS A 90 -5.42 -4.70 4.04
N ASN A 91 -5.42 -4.86 2.71
CA ASN A 91 -5.39 -6.19 2.06
C ASN A 91 -4.02 -6.86 2.20
N SER A 92 -2.96 -6.20 1.67
CA SER A 92 -1.66 -6.86 1.48
C SER A 92 -0.86 -7.06 2.76
N LEU A 93 -1.08 -6.24 3.79
CA LEU A 93 -0.30 -6.29 5.02
C LEU A 93 -1.05 -6.99 6.16
N CYS A 94 -1.98 -6.31 6.82
CA CYS A 94 -2.66 -6.85 8.00
C CYS A 94 -3.45 -8.12 7.68
N SER A 95 -4.40 -8.03 6.75
CA SER A 95 -5.30 -9.14 6.40
C SER A 95 -4.53 -10.32 5.81
N ASN A 96 -3.56 -10.05 4.93
CA ASN A 96 -2.74 -11.11 4.33
C ASN A 96 -1.80 -11.79 5.35
N HIS A 97 -1.30 -11.05 6.35
CA HIS A 97 -0.48 -11.66 7.39
C HIS A 97 -1.30 -12.67 8.20
N ILE A 98 -2.53 -12.31 8.58
CA ILE A 98 -3.46 -13.21 9.27
C ILE A 98 -3.86 -14.38 8.36
N PHE A 99 -4.12 -14.13 7.07
CA PHE A 99 -4.46 -15.18 6.12
C PHE A 99 -3.35 -16.23 5.99
N LYS A 100 -2.09 -15.79 5.83
CA LYS A 100 -0.96 -16.69 5.56
C LYS A 100 -0.44 -17.42 6.80
N PHE A 101 -0.51 -16.82 7.98
CA PHE A 101 0.13 -17.35 9.19
C PHE A 101 -0.83 -17.62 10.33
N GLY A 102 -2.08 -17.17 10.23
CA GLY A 102 -3.10 -17.39 11.26
C GLY A 102 -3.64 -18.82 11.29
N THR A 103 -3.97 -19.27 12.49
CA THR A 103 -4.77 -20.48 12.70
C THR A 103 -6.19 -20.28 12.15
N GLU A 104 -6.92 -21.36 11.93
CA GLU A 104 -8.33 -21.27 11.47
C GLU A 104 -9.20 -20.45 12.44
N ALA A 105 -8.96 -20.57 13.75
CA ALA A 105 -9.64 -19.77 14.76
C ALA A 105 -9.34 -18.27 14.60
N GLN A 106 -8.07 -17.92 14.36
CA GLN A 106 -7.66 -16.53 14.11
C GLN A 106 -8.24 -15.99 12.80
N LYS A 107 -8.24 -16.77 11.72
CA LYS A 107 -8.84 -16.37 10.44
C LYS A 107 -10.33 -16.11 10.60
N LYS A 108 -11.07 -17.00 11.27
CA LYS A 108 -12.49 -16.81 11.53
C LYS A 108 -12.77 -15.58 12.39
N LYS A 109 -11.95 -15.34 13.40
CA LYS A 109 -12.13 -14.21 14.33
C LYS A 109 -11.75 -12.87 13.72
N TYR A 110 -10.65 -12.81 12.99
CA TYR A 110 -10.02 -11.56 12.55
C TYR A 110 -10.10 -11.33 11.04
N LEU A 111 -9.82 -12.37 10.21
CA LEU A 111 -9.81 -12.19 8.76
C LEU A 111 -11.23 -12.00 8.20
N VAL A 112 -12.22 -12.74 8.69
CA VAL A 112 -13.60 -12.62 8.19
C VAL A 112 -14.13 -11.18 8.30
N PRO A 113 -14.06 -10.49 9.46
CA PRO A 113 -14.49 -9.10 9.51
C PRO A 113 -13.60 -8.14 8.70
N LEU A 114 -12.30 -8.41 8.54
CA LEU A 114 -11.42 -7.62 7.69
C LEU A 114 -11.78 -7.79 6.21
N ALA A 115 -11.85 -9.02 5.71
CA ALA A 115 -12.11 -9.31 4.30
C ALA A 115 -13.52 -8.89 3.86
N SER A 116 -14.51 -8.94 4.76
CA SER A 116 -15.87 -8.43 4.50
C SER A 116 -16.01 -6.90 4.69
N GLY A 117 -14.94 -6.19 5.05
CA GLY A 117 -14.95 -4.75 5.26
C GLY A 117 -15.67 -4.26 6.51
N LYS A 118 -16.07 -5.16 7.42
CA LYS A 118 -16.65 -4.80 8.73
C LYS A 118 -15.61 -4.26 9.71
N ALA A 119 -14.35 -4.49 9.44
CA ALA A 119 -13.21 -4.03 10.23
C ALA A 119 -12.10 -3.54 9.32
N ILE A 120 -11.28 -2.61 9.80
CA ILE A 120 -10.06 -2.12 9.15
C ILE A 120 -8.84 -2.65 9.88
N GLY A 121 -7.82 -3.02 9.09
CA GLY A 121 -6.54 -3.52 9.57
C GLY A 121 -5.42 -2.50 9.50
N ALA A 122 -4.52 -2.56 10.48
CA ALA A 122 -3.22 -1.88 10.48
C ALA A 122 -2.09 -2.90 10.62
N TRP A 123 -0.91 -2.52 10.18
CA TRP A 123 0.28 -3.37 10.26
C TRP A 123 1.50 -2.55 10.68
N SER A 124 2.19 -2.99 11.73
CA SER A 124 3.20 -2.20 12.43
C SER A 124 4.52 -2.95 12.54
N LEU A 125 5.49 -2.60 11.69
CA LEU A 125 6.86 -3.12 11.73
C LEU A 125 7.84 -2.03 12.17
N THR A 126 7.78 -0.87 11.52
CA THR A 126 8.74 0.23 11.63
C THR A 126 8.74 0.87 13.03
N GLU A 127 9.93 1.15 13.54
CA GLU A 127 10.15 1.91 14.78
C GLU A 127 10.98 3.17 14.48
N PRO A 128 11.04 4.15 15.39
CA PRO A 128 11.87 5.35 15.19
C PRO A 128 13.32 5.05 14.84
N GLU A 129 13.88 3.95 15.37
CA GLU A 129 15.27 3.55 15.16
C GLU A 129 15.44 2.30 14.27
N ALA A 130 14.33 1.74 13.74
CA ALA A 130 14.32 0.53 12.92
C ALA A 130 13.39 0.70 11.69
N GLY A 131 13.91 1.33 10.63
CA GLY A 131 13.23 1.50 9.34
C GLY A 131 13.75 0.49 8.31
N SER A 132 14.73 0.88 7.50
CA SER A 132 15.38 -0.01 6.52
C SER A 132 16.09 -1.19 7.19
N ASP A 133 16.61 -1.00 8.39
CA ASP A 133 17.06 -2.08 9.28
C ASP A 133 15.90 -2.60 10.14
N ALA A 134 14.92 -3.23 9.49
CA ALA A 134 13.72 -3.71 10.16
C ALA A 134 13.99 -4.86 11.17
N GLY A 135 15.13 -5.53 11.05
CA GLY A 135 15.60 -6.52 12.02
C GLY A 135 16.04 -5.93 13.36
N GLY A 136 16.29 -4.61 13.40
CA GLY A 136 16.65 -3.86 14.60
C GLY A 136 15.50 -3.49 15.53
N THR A 137 14.32 -4.10 15.37
CA THR A 137 13.13 -3.92 16.23
C THR A 137 13.48 -4.00 17.72
N ARG A 138 12.98 -3.02 18.51
CA ARG A 138 13.23 -2.90 19.97
C ARG A 138 11.97 -3.09 20.82
N THR A 139 10.78 -2.96 20.25
CA THR A 139 9.52 -3.30 20.94
C THR A 139 9.63 -4.73 21.47
N THR A 140 9.40 -4.91 22.77
CA THR A 140 9.55 -6.21 23.45
C THR A 140 8.19 -6.87 23.69
N ALA A 141 8.20 -8.21 23.72
CA ALA A 141 7.08 -9.02 24.18
C ALA A 141 7.61 -10.03 25.21
N VAL A 142 7.29 -9.80 26.48
CA VAL A 142 7.74 -10.66 27.59
C VAL A 142 6.61 -11.60 27.98
N ARG A 143 6.92 -12.92 28.02
CA ARG A 143 5.94 -13.95 28.38
C ARG A 143 5.65 -13.95 29.88
N ASN A 144 4.38 -14.11 30.24
CA ASN A 144 3.93 -14.31 31.63
C ASN A 144 2.86 -15.42 31.68
N ALA A 145 2.29 -15.65 32.88
CA ALA A 145 1.28 -16.70 33.06
C ALA A 145 -0.05 -16.46 32.29
N LYS A 146 -0.31 -15.22 31.84
CA LYS A 146 -1.55 -14.82 31.13
C LYS A 146 -1.33 -14.59 29.61
N GLY A 147 -0.11 -14.80 29.11
CA GLY A 147 0.24 -14.54 27.70
C GLY A 147 1.49 -13.70 27.58
N TRP A 148 1.40 -12.54 26.96
CA TRP A 148 2.50 -11.65 26.65
C TRP A 148 2.25 -10.23 27.16
N VAL A 149 3.31 -9.52 27.50
CA VAL A 149 3.30 -8.10 27.84
C VAL A 149 4.17 -7.38 26.81
N LEU A 150 3.56 -6.55 25.98
CA LEU A 150 4.25 -5.75 24.97
C LEU A 150 4.58 -4.37 25.52
N ASN A 151 5.83 -3.93 25.28
CA ASN A 151 6.31 -2.58 25.60
C ASN A 151 7.15 -2.02 24.46
N GLY A 152 6.85 -0.78 24.02
CA GLY A 152 7.53 -0.08 22.96
C GLY A 152 6.60 0.82 22.14
N ALA A 153 7.07 1.23 20.97
CA ALA A 153 6.29 2.04 20.06
C ALA A 153 6.67 1.72 18.60
N LYS A 154 5.69 1.82 17.72
CA LYS A 154 5.88 1.76 16.27
C LYS A 154 5.55 3.11 15.65
N THR A 155 6.15 3.39 14.51
CA THR A 155 5.90 4.62 13.76
C THR A 155 5.45 4.32 12.34
N PHE A 156 4.85 5.30 11.69
CA PHE A 156 4.35 5.21 10.32
C PHE A 156 3.35 4.08 10.06
N THR A 157 2.51 3.79 11.06
CA THR A 157 1.44 2.79 10.93
C THR A 157 0.26 3.36 10.17
N THR A 158 0.02 2.86 8.97
CA THR A 158 -1.17 3.22 8.17
C THR A 158 -2.43 2.71 8.85
N ASN A 159 -3.48 3.53 8.90
CA ASN A 159 -4.76 3.26 9.53
C ASN A 159 -4.72 3.13 11.07
N GLY A 160 -3.65 3.53 11.76
CA GLY A 160 -3.44 3.25 13.18
C GLY A 160 -4.56 3.72 14.11
N HIS A 161 -5.17 4.88 13.87
CA HIS A 161 -6.30 5.39 14.67
C HIS A 161 -7.64 4.72 14.33
N TYR A 162 -7.78 4.25 13.10
CA TYR A 162 -9.06 3.75 12.58
C TYR A 162 -9.16 2.23 12.60
N ALA A 163 -8.02 1.53 12.65
CA ALA A 163 -7.96 0.08 12.63
C ALA A 163 -8.65 -0.57 13.84
N ASN A 164 -9.40 -1.62 13.57
CA ASN A 164 -9.98 -2.50 14.57
C ASN A 164 -8.95 -3.54 15.05
N TYR A 165 -8.10 -3.97 14.13
CA TYR A 165 -7.03 -4.95 14.38
C TYR A 165 -5.70 -4.43 13.86
N CYS A 166 -4.64 -4.69 14.62
CA CYS A 166 -3.28 -4.37 14.23
C CYS A 166 -2.38 -5.61 14.34
N VAL A 167 -1.65 -5.93 13.30
CA VAL A 167 -0.57 -6.91 13.39
C VAL A 167 0.73 -6.17 13.67
N ALA A 168 1.38 -6.46 14.80
CA ALA A 168 2.62 -5.81 15.21
C ALA A 168 3.72 -6.83 15.53
N MET A 169 4.95 -6.47 15.17
CA MET A 169 6.15 -7.26 15.44
C MET A 169 6.80 -6.80 16.74
N ALA A 170 7.19 -7.79 17.60
CA ALA A 170 7.89 -7.51 18.85
C ALA A 170 8.94 -8.59 19.14
N VAL A 171 9.99 -8.23 19.88
CA VAL A 171 11.09 -9.12 20.27
C VAL A 171 10.65 -9.99 21.43
N THR A 172 10.57 -11.29 21.22
CA THR A 172 10.32 -12.32 22.25
C THR A 172 11.60 -12.93 22.79
N ASP A 173 12.68 -12.94 22.01
CA ASP A 173 14.00 -13.44 22.43
C ASP A 173 15.13 -12.58 21.85
N LYS A 174 15.72 -11.70 22.68
CA LYS A 174 16.81 -10.80 22.27
C LYS A 174 18.09 -11.52 21.85
N THR A 175 18.29 -12.77 22.28
CA THR A 175 19.53 -13.51 22.02
C THR A 175 19.59 -14.05 20.59
N LYS A 176 18.45 -14.12 19.90
CA LYS A 176 18.31 -14.70 18.55
C LYS A 176 18.29 -13.66 17.41
N GLY A 177 18.52 -12.38 17.72
CA GLY A 177 18.44 -11.31 16.71
C GLY A 177 17.09 -11.30 15.98
N SER A 178 17.08 -11.25 14.65
CA SER A 178 15.86 -11.25 13.85
C SER A 178 15.02 -12.54 13.98
N HIS A 179 15.62 -13.66 14.36
CA HIS A 179 14.92 -14.91 14.66
C HIS A 179 14.26 -14.92 16.07
N GLY A 180 14.40 -13.86 16.82
CA GLY A 180 13.70 -13.65 18.09
C GLY A 180 12.54 -12.67 17.99
N ILE A 181 12.11 -12.28 16.79
CA ILE A 181 10.98 -11.37 16.55
C ILE A 181 9.74 -12.22 16.22
N SER A 182 8.65 -11.96 16.95
CA SER A 182 7.34 -12.60 16.76
C SER A 182 6.31 -11.60 16.30
N ALA A 183 5.23 -12.07 15.69
CA ALA A 183 4.08 -11.26 15.27
C ALA A 183 2.89 -11.46 16.21
N PHE A 184 2.15 -10.40 16.49
CA PHE A 184 1.01 -10.40 17.40
C PHE A 184 -0.19 -9.71 16.76
N ILE A 185 -1.39 -10.25 16.98
CA ILE A 185 -2.65 -9.60 16.62
C ILE A 185 -3.15 -8.80 17.83
N LEU A 186 -3.31 -7.49 17.65
CA LEU A 186 -3.84 -6.59 18.67
C LEU A 186 -5.24 -6.12 18.26
N GLU A 187 -6.11 -5.97 19.24
CA GLU A 187 -7.48 -5.51 19.06
C GLU A 187 -7.61 -4.07 19.61
N LYS A 188 -8.36 -3.24 18.92
CA LYS A 188 -8.67 -1.88 19.39
C LYS A 188 -9.32 -1.94 20.77
N GLY A 189 -8.80 -1.16 21.70
CA GLY A 189 -9.30 -1.13 23.09
C GLY A 189 -8.59 -2.09 24.04
N MET A 190 -7.63 -2.90 23.57
CA MET A 190 -6.78 -3.66 24.50
C MET A 190 -6.06 -2.73 25.47
N PRO A 191 -6.07 -3.03 26.80
CA PRO A 191 -5.33 -2.25 27.77
C PRO A 191 -3.84 -2.15 27.41
N GLY A 192 -3.30 -0.94 27.44
CA GLY A 192 -1.91 -0.68 27.07
C GLY A 192 -1.62 -0.56 25.59
N PHE A 193 -2.59 -0.79 24.69
CA PHE A 193 -2.50 -0.53 23.25
C PHE A 193 -3.28 0.71 22.86
N LYS A 194 -2.61 1.71 22.28
CA LYS A 194 -3.26 2.93 21.81
C LYS A 194 -2.53 3.53 20.61
N PRO A 195 -3.25 4.21 19.70
CA PRO A 195 -2.62 5.05 18.70
C PRO A 195 -1.94 6.25 19.40
N GLY A 196 -0.83 6.68 18.82
CA GLY A 196 -0.08 7.86 19.25
C GLY A 196 -0.33 9.06 18.33
N LYS A 197 0.72 9.82 18.05
CA LYS A 197 0.67 11.01 17.20
C LYS A 197 0.27 10.66 15.77
N LYS A 198 -0.67 11.42 15.20
CA LYS A 198 -0.91 11.44 13.74
C LYS A 198 0.19 12.23 13.04
N GLU A 199 0.73 11.70 11.96
CA GLU A 199 1.79 12.37 11.21
C GLU A 199 1.23 13.42 10.25
N ASN A 200 1.85 14.61 10.27
CA ASN A 200 1.60 15.66 9.27
C ASN A 200 2.49 15.40 8.05
N LYS A 201 1.91 14.89 6.98
CA LYS A 201 2.64 14.32 5.85
C LYS A 201 2.73 15.28 4.67
N LEU A 202 3.75 15.06 3.81
CA LEU A 202 3.92 15.72 2.52
C LEU A 202 2.74 15.42 1.59
N GLY A 203 2.37 14.16 1.44
CA GLY A 203 1.31 13.65 0.56
C GLY A 203 0.57 12.48 1.19
N MET A 204 -0.33 11.86 0.45
CA MET A 204 -1.24 10.81 0.96
C MET A 204 -1.96 11.27 2.23
N ARG A 205 -2.39 12.54 2.26
CA ARG A 205 -2.83 13.20 3.50
C ARG A 205 -4.16 12.66 4.01
N ALA A 206 -5.02 12.19 3.12
CA ALA A 206 -6.28 11.54 3.45
C ALA A 206 -6.11 10.07 3.92
N SER A 207 -4.94 9.45 3.74
CA SER A 207 -4.61 8.17 4.38
C SER A 207 -3.94 8.44 5.73
N GLU A 208 -4.58 8.03 6.81
CA GLU A 208 -4.04 8.26 8.14
C GLU A 208 -2.79 7.41 8.40
N THR A 209 -1.80 8.03 9.01
CA THR A 209 -0.53 7.41 9.40
C THR A 209 -0.17 7.92 10.80
N SER A 210 0.11 7.01 11.73
CA SER A 210 0.40 7.37 13.12
C SER A 210 1.44 6.48 13.78
N GLU A 211 1.83 6.90 14.96
CA GLU A 211 2.44 6.01 15.95
C GLU A 211 1.40 5.04 16.50
N VAL A 212 1.86 3.88 16.97
CA VAL A 212 1.12 3.01 17.89
C VAL A 212 2.02 2.68 19.08
N ILE A 213 1.46 2.74 20.28
CA ILE A 213 2.19 2.69 21.55
C ILE A 213 1.71 1.48 22.34
N PHE A 214 2.68 0.76 22.90
CA PHE A 214 2.48 -0.37 23.80
C PHE A 214 3.06 -0.01 25.17
N SER A 215 2.21 0.08 26.19
CA SER A 215 2.59 0.35 27.58
C SER A 215 1.98 -0.71 28.46
N ASP A 216 2.78 -1.69 28.86
CA ASP A 216 2.31 -2.89 29.56
C ASP A 216 1.09 -3.52 28.86
N CYS A 217 1.14 -3.60 27.55
CA CYS A 217 0.03 -4.12 26.74
C CYS A 217 -0.07 -5.64 26.89
N HIS A 218 -1.13 -6.08 27.55
CA HIS A 218 -1.40 -7.51 27.78
C HIS A 218 -2.05 -8.14 26.55
N VAL A 219 -1.33 -9.12 25.95
CA VAL A 219 -1.77 -9.85 24.75
C VAL A 219 -1.97 -11.32 25.10
N PRO A 220 -3.17 -11.89 24.89
CA PRO A 220 -3.45 -13.31 25.16
C PRO A 220 -2.57 -14.25 24.33
N PRO A 221 -2.31 -15.49 24.81
CA PRO A 221 -1.47 -16.45 24.08
C PRO A 221 -1.97 -16.76 22.67
N GLU A 222 -3.29 -16.82 22.48
CA GLU A 222 -3.98 -17.07 21.21
C GLU A 222 -3.81 -15.97 20.18
N ASN A 223 -3.31 -14.79 20.55
CA ASN A 223 -3.03 -13.67 19.66
C ASN A 223 -1.60 -13.66 19.11
N LEU A 224 -0.76 -14.63 19.48
CA LEU A 224 0.50 -14.86 18.78
C LEU A 224 0.19 -15.34 17.36
N LEU A 225 0.69 -14.63 16.35
CA LEU A 225 0.45 -14.91 14.95
C LEU A 225 1.60 -15.70 14.33
N GLY A 226 1.35 -16.95 13.99
CA GLY A 226 2.37 -17.89 13.53
C GLY A 226 3.28 -18.38 14.67
N PRO A 227 4.38 -19.10 14.34
CA PRO A 227 5.33 -19.59 15.33
C PRO A 227 6.10 -18.45 16.01
N GLU A 228 6.41 -18.64 17.31
CA GLU A 228 7.27 -17.72 18.06
C GLU A 228 8.68 -17.64 17.40
N GLY A 229 9.18 -16.41 17.24
CA GLY A 229 10.48 -16.14 16.61
C GLY A 229 10.45 -16.06 15.07
N GLU A 230 9.35 -16.38 14.42
CA GLU A 230 9.23 -16.35 12.95
C GLU A 230 8.55 -15.08 12.41
N GLY A 231 8.19 -14.13 13.25
CA GLY A 231 7.47 -12.91 12.86
C GLY A 231 8.22 -12.05 11.85
N PHE A 232 9.54 -11.93 11.97
CA PHE A 232 10.35 -11.20 11.00
C PHE A 232 10.38 -11.87 9.63
N ALA A 233 10.65 -13.19 9.60
CA ALA A 233 10.65 -13.96 8.35
C ALA A 233 9.26 -13.95 7.69
N GLY A 234 8.19 -14.04 8.50
CA GLY A 234 6.81 -13.87 8.06
C GLY A 234 6.58 -12.49 7.42
N SER A 235 7.02 -11.43 8.09
CA SER A 235 6.90 -10.05 7.59
C SER A 235 7.55 -9.84 6.22
N LEU A 236 8.73 -10.42 5.99
CA LEU A 236 9.41 -10.33 4.69
C LEU A 236 8.59 -10.99 3.57
N LYS A 237 7.92 -12.13 3.86
CA LYS A 237 7.02 -12.81 2.90
C LYS A 237 5.75 -11.99 2.63
N ILE A 238 5.24 -11.29 3.63
CA ILE A 238 4.09 -10.38 3.47
C ILE A 238 4.47 -9.19 2.61
N LEU A 239 5.63 -8.60 2.82
CA LEU A 239 6.14 -7.48 2.03
C LEU A 239 6.35 -7.81 0.54
N ASP A 240 6.56 -9.08 0.16
CA ASP A 240 6.61 -9.45 -1.26
C ASP A 240 5.29 -9.15 -1.99
N GLY A 241 4.15 -9.42 -1.35
CA GLY A 241 2.82 -9.04 -1.85
C GLY A 241 2.56 -7.53 -1.74
N GLY A 242 2.98 -6.91 -0.64
CA GLY A 242 2.87 -5.47 -0.43
C GLY A 242 3.62 -4.64 -1.48
N ARG A 243 4.77 -5.11 -1.96
CA ARG A 243 5.50 -4.44 -3.07
C ARG A 243 4.69 -4.38 -4.36
N ILE A 244 3.86 -5.40 -4.65
CA ILE A 244 2.96 -5.39 -5.81
C ILE A 244 1.92 -4.30 -5.65
N SER A 245 1.29 -4.20 -4.48
CA SER A 245 0.27 -3.16 -4.24
C SER A 245 0.83 -1.74 -4.26
N ILE A 246 2.04 -1.50 -3.70
CA ILE A 246 2.70 -0.19 -3.80
C ILE A 246 3.13 0.11 -5.24
N ALA A 247 3.54 -0.89 -6.00
CA ALA A 247 3.85 -0.71 -7.43
C ALA A 247 2.58 -0.33 -8.24
N ALA A 248 1.45 -1.00 -7.97
CA ALA A 248 0.15 -0.67 -8.58
C ALA A 248 -0.36 0.72 -8.15
N LEU A 249 -0.17 1.09 -6.88
CA LEU A 249 -0.46 2.41 -6.34
C LEU A 249 0.32 3.51 -7.09
N ALA A 250 1.63 3.31 -7.25
CA ALA A 250 2.50 4.22 -7.98
C ALA A 250 2.10 4.33 -9.45
N LEU A 251 1.81 3.19 -10.09
CA LEU A 251 1.34 3.11 -11.47
C LEU A 251 0.02 3.88 -11.66
N GLY A 252 -0.95 3.69 -10.77
CA GLY A 252 -2.23 4.41 -10.83
C GLY A 252 -2.05 5.91 -10.76
N MET A 253 -1.25 6.42 -9.81
CA MET A 253 -0.96 7.85 -9.72
C MET A 253 -0.19 8.38 -10.94
N ALA A 254 0.75 7.60 -11.48
CA ALA A 254 1.44 7.98 -12.72
C ALA A 254 0.47 8.07 -13.90
N GLN A 255 -0.46 7.13 -14.01
CA GLN A 255 -1.52 7.16 -15.02
C GLN A 255 -2.41 8.39 -14.86
N GLY A 256 -2.88 8.69 -13.65
CA GLY A 256 -3.69 9.88 -13.37
C GLY A 256 -2.96 11.19 -13.70
N ALA A 257 -1.68 11.28 -13.34
CA ALA A 257 -0.84 12.44 -13.67
C ALA A 257 -0.64 12.60 -15.20
N LEU A 258 -0.44 11.51 -15.94
CA LEU A 258 -0.35 11.52 -17.41
C LEU A 258 -1.67 11.98 -18.05
N GLU A 259 -2.82 11.47 -17.56
CA GLU A 259 -4.14 11.87 -18.05
C GLU A 259 -4.41 13.35 -17.79
N ALA A 260 -4.11 13.84 -16.58
CA ALA A 260 -4.25 15.25 -16.22
C ALA A 260 -3.38 16.16 -17.11
N ALA A 261 -2.10 15.80 -17.30
CA ALA A 261 -1.17 16.55 -18.16
C ALA A 261 -1.63 16.57 -19.61
N THR A 262 -2.10 15.42 -20.14
CA THR A 262 -2.60 15.31 -21.51
C THR A 262 -3.85 16.15 -21.72
N LYS A 263 -4.80 16.09 -20.79
CA LYS A 263 -6.04 16.90 -20.82
C LYS A 263 -5.72 18.39 -20.80
N TYR A 264 -4.86 18.81 -19.88
CA TYR A 264 -4.45 20.21 -19.77
C TYR A 264 -3.73 20.69 -21.03
N ALA A 265 -2.79 19.92 -21.58
CA ALA A 265 -2.04 20.28 -22.77
C ALA A 265 -2.93 20.52 -24.00
N LYS A 266 -4.02 19.76 -24.15
CA LYS A 266 -5.01 19.94 -25.23
C LYS A 266 -5.88 21.18 -25.04
N GLN A 267 -6.12 21.61 -23.81
CA GLN A 267 -7.02 22.73 -23.51
C GLN A 267 -6.29 24.06 -23.40
N ARG A 268 -5.10 24.07 -22.81
CA ARG A 268 -4.31 25.29 -22.58
C ARG A 268 -3.74 25.83 -23.89
N LYS A 269 -3.97 27.11 -24.16
CA LYS A 269 -3.46 27.80 -25.35
C LYS A 269 -2.42 28.84 -24.95
N GLN A 270 -1.30 28.85 -25.64
CA GLN A 270 -0.30 29.90 -25.61
C GLN A 270 0.32 30.08 -27.01
N PHE A 271 0.81 31.25 -27.30
CA PHE A 271 1.35 31.58 -28.64
C PHE A 271 0.37 31.26 -29.78
N GLY A 272 -0.93 31.44 -29.54
CA GLY A 272 -2.00 31.28 -30.53
C GLY A 272 -2.48 29.82 -30.77
N GLN A 273 -1.91 28.84 -30.11
CA GLN A 273 -2.26 27.41 -30.31
C GLN A 273 -2.31 26.63 -28.98
N ALA A 274 -2.84 25.40 -29.00
CA ALA A 274 -2.79 24.51 -27.85
C ALA A 274 -1.33 24.17 -27.54
N ILE A 275 -1.00 24.03 -26.22
CA ILE A 275 0.39 23.70 -25.89
C ILE A 275 0.78 22.28 -26.30
N SER A 276 -0.19 21.41 -26.57
CA SER A 276 0.00 20.08 -27.17
C SER A 276 0.58 20.13 -28.59
N GLU A 277 0.55 21.27 -29.28
CA GLU A 277 1.15 21.43 -30.60
C GLU A 277 2.65 21.70 -30.57
N PHE A 278 3.21 21.98 -29.38
CA PHE A 278 4.66 22.17 -29.24
C PHE A 278 5.39 20.84 -29.09
N GLN A 279 6.41 20.56 -29.90
CA GLN A 279 7.18 19.30 -29.86
C GLN A 279 7.75 19.00 -28.47
N SER A 280 8.21 20.03 -27.74
CA SER A 280 8.73 19.86 -26.38
C SER A 280 7.70 19.28 -25.40
N VAL A 281 6.41 19.63 -25.56
CA VAL A 281 5.31 19.07 -24.77
C VAL A 281 4.96 17.65 -25.26
N GLN A 282 4.93 17.46 -26.59
CA GLN A 282 4.67 16.14 -27.21
C GLN A 282 5.69 15.10 -26.75
N PHE A 283 7.00 15.45 -26.72
CA PHE A 283 8.06 14.55 -26.28
C PHE A 283 7.91 14.18 -24.81
N LYS A 284 7.58 15.14 -23.94
CA LYS A 284 7.29 14.85 -22.53
C LYS A 284 6.13 13.86 -22.37
N LEU A 285 5.01 14.08 -23.05
CA LEU A 285 3.85 13.18 -23.01
C LEU A 285 4.17 11.79 -23.56
N ALA A 286 4.97 11.69 -24.62
CA ALA A 286 5.41 10.42 -25.18
C ALA A 286 6.31 9.64 -24.22
N ASP A 287 7.27 10.32 -23.57
CA ASP A 287 8.15 9.71 -22.57
C ASP A 287 7.36 9.26 -21.33
N MET A 288 6.43 10.10 -20.84
CA MET A 288 5.55 9.76 -19.74
C MET A 288 4.73 8.49 -20.06
N ALA A 289 4.08 8.45 -21.23
CA ALA A 289 3.26 7.32 -21.66
C ALA A 289 4.09 6.03 -21.78
N THR A 290 5.27 6.11 -22.39
CA THR A 290 6.18 4.96 -22.55
C THR A 290 6.62 4.40 -21.19
N GLN A 291 6.98 5.27 -20.25
CA GLN A 291 7.41 4.86 -18.91
C GLN A 291 6.27 4.26 -18.09
N VAL A 292 5.07 4.83 -18.16
CA VAL A 292 3.86 4.30 -17.49
C VAL A 292 3.55 2.90 -18.01
N GLU A 293 3.60 2.69 -19.33
CA GLU A 293 3.31 1.38 -19.91
C GLU A 293 4.39 0.33 -19.55
N ALA A 294 5.66 0.71 -19.54
CA ALA A 294 6.73 -0.17 -19.08
C ALA A 294 6.55 -0.56 -17.59
N ALA A 295 6.14 0.40 -16.74
CA ALA A 295 5.83 0.13 -15.33
C ALA A 295 4.64 -0.83 -15.20
N ARG A 296 3.59 -0.64 -16.00
CA ARG A 296 2.40 -1.50 -16.05
C ARG A 296 2.78 -2.96 -16.31
N LEU A 297 3.59 -3.19 -17.32
CA LEU A 297 4.03 -4.55 -17.69
C LEU A 297 4.78 -5.24 -16.54
N LEU A 298 5.66 -4.52 -15.82
CA LEU A 298 6.37 -5.07 -14.66
C LEU A 298 5.44 -5.36 -13.48
N VAL A 299 4.47 -4.48 -13.21
CA VAL A 299 3.49 -4.66 -12.13
C VAL A 299 2.64 -5.90 -12.38
N TYR A 300 2.07 -6.03 -13.58
CA TYR A 300 1.21 -7.18 -13.90
C TYR A 300 1.98 -8.47 -14.07
N GLN A 301 3.25 -8.43 -14.49
CA GLN A 301 4.11 -9.61 -14.44
C GLN A 301 4.31 -10.11 -13.01
N ALA A 302 4.59 -9.20 -12.06
CA ALA A 302 4.76 -9.57 -10.66
C ALA A 302 3.46 -10.11 -10.05
N ALA A 303 2.31 -9.50 -10.35
CA ALA A 303 0.99 -9.94 -9.92
C ALA A 303 0.67 -11.35 -10.46
N TRP A 304 0.87 -11.57 -11.75
CA TRP A 304 0.67 -12.89 -12.39
C TRP A 304 1.55 -13.99 -11.78
N LEU A 305 2.80 -13.67 -11.41
CA LEU A 305 3.67 -14.62 -10.73
C LEU A 305 3.20 -14.93 -9.31
N ALA A 306 2.66 -13.92 -8.60
CA ALA A 306 2.13 -14.10 -7.24
C ALA A 306 0.90 -15.02 -7.21
N ASP A 307 0.12 -15.09 -8.29
CA ASP A 307 -1.04 -15.99 -8.43
C ASP A 307 -0.62 -17.44 -8.71
N LYS A 308 0.65 -17.68 -9.06
CA LYS A 308 1.14 -19.04 -9.33
C LYS A 308 1.60 -19.74 -8.07
N LYS A 309 1.00 -20.88 -7.74
CA LYS A 309 1.38 -21.70 -6.59
C LYS A 309 2.84 -22.13 -6.66
N GLY A 310 3.58 -21.94 -5.58
CA GLY A 310 4.96 -22.39 -5.44
C GLY A 310 6.01 -21.56 -6.18
N VAL A 311 5.61 -20.48 -6.87
CA VAL A 311 6.54 -19.60 -7.57
C VAL A 311 7.00 -18.49 -6.60
N ARG A 312 8.32 -18.27 -6.54
CA ARG A 312 8.90 -17.15 -5.81
C ARG A 312 8.94 -15.92 -6.71
N PHE A 313 8.40 -14.82 -6.23
CA PHE A 313 8.28 -13.56 -7.00
C PHE A 313 8.94 -12.35 -6.30
N THR A 314 9.77 -12.58 -5.29
CA THR A 314 10.46 -11.53 -4.52
C THR A 314 11.27 -10.57 -5.40
N ARG A 315 11.96 -11.10 -6.43
CA ARG A 315 12.75 -10.29 -7.37
C ARG A 315 11.84 -9.41 -8.23
N GLU A 316 10.81 -10.02 -8.81
CA GLU A 316 9.90 -9.38 -9.74
C GLU A 316 9.04 -8.31 -9.04
N SER A 317 8.55 -8.59 -7.84
CA SER A 317 7.82 -7.58 -7.03
C SER A 317 8.71 -6.41 -6.63
N SER A 318 9.99 -6.68 -6.31
CA SER A 318 10.96 -5.63 -6.02
C SER A 318 11.30 -4.78 -7.25
N MET A 319 11.44 -5.40 -8.45
CA MET A 319 11.65 -4.71 -9.73
C MET A 319 10.44 -3.83 -10.09
N ALA A 320 9.22 -4.39 -9.97
CA ALA A 320 7.99 -3.66 -10.23
C ALA A 320 7.87 -2.43 -9.33
N LYS A 321 8.08 -2.61 -8.00
CA LYS A 321 8.01 -1.53 -7.01
C LYS A 321 9.05 -0.45 -7.28
N LEU A 322 10.30 -0.83 -7.50
CA LEU A 322 11.38 0.09 -7.79
C LEU A 322 11.07 0.93 -9.03
N PHE A 323 10.75 0.26 -10.14
CA PHE A 323 10.55 0.94 -11.41
C PHE A 323 9.30 1.82 -11.41
N ALA A 324 8.15 1.28 -10.98
CA ALA A 324 6.89 2.03 -10.97
C ALA A 324 6.96 3.25 -10.05
N SER A 325 7.57 3.14 -8.86
CA SER A 325 7.69 4.27 -7.94
C SER A 325 8.59 5.40 -8.48
N GLU A 326 9.70 5.06 -9.12
CA GLU A 326 10.59 6.07 -9.73
C GLU A 326 9.98 6.68 -11.00
N VAL A 327 9.24 5.89 -11.79
CA VAL A 327 8.45 6.41 -12.92
C VAL A 327 7.38 7.38 -12.42
N ALA A 328 6.63 7.03 -11.38
CA ALA A 328 5.59 7.90 -10.84
C ALA A 328 6.13 9.27 -10.43
N VAL A 329 7.30 9.32 -9.78
CA VAL A 329 7.95 10.58 -9.40
C VAL A 329 8.30 11.41 -10.66
N ARG A 330 8.87 10.79 -11.69
CA ARG A 330 9.21 11.50 -12.94
C ARG A 330 7.98 12.02 -13.68
N VAL A 331 6.95 11.17 -13.80
CA VAL A 331 5.69 11.51 -14.50
C VAL A 331 4.94 12.62 -13.77
N ALA A 332 4.85 12.56 -12.43
CA ALA A 332 4.22 13.60 -11.64
C ALA A 332 4.99 14.94 -11.73
N ASN A 333 6.33 14.90 -11.75
CA ASN A 333 7.15 16.09 -12.00
C ASN A 333 6.85 16.72 -13.36
N GLU A 334 6.78 15.91 -14.42
CA GLU A 334 6.46 16.43 -15.77
C GLU A 334 5.00 16.90 -15.85
N CYS A 335 4.08 16.30 -15.10
CA CYS A 335 2.71 16.78 -15.00
C CYS A 335 2.66 18.23 -14.45
N VAL A 336 3.35 18.49 -13.33
CA VAL A 336 3.47 19.86 -12.78
C VAL A 336 4.12 20.80 -13.80
N GLN A 337 5.19 20.38 -14.47
CA GLN A 337 5.91 21.17 -15.46
C GLN A 337 5.03 21.54 -16.66
N ILE A 338 4.22 20.61 -17.17
CA ILE A 338 3.29 20.87 -18.30
C ILE A 338 2.17 21.84 -17.89
N HIS A 339 1.70 21.76 -16.65
CA HIS A 339 0.71 22.72 -16.13
C HIS A 339 1.32 24.12 -15.89
N GLY A 340 2.65 24.25 -15.79
CA GLY A 340 3.32 25.52 -15.50
C GLY A 340 2.87 26.09 -14.15
N GLY A 341 2.58 27.40 -14.08
CA GLY A 341 2.12 28.05 -12.86
C GLY A 341 0.87 27.40 -12.24
N TYR A 342 -0.04 26.90 -13.08
CA TYR A 342 -1.24 26.18 -12.61
C TYR A 342 -0.92 24.79 -12.02
N GLY A 343 0.21 24.19 -12.32
CA GLY A 343 0.67 22.96 -11.69
C GLY A 343 1.19 23.16 -10.26
N PHE A 344 1.44 24.42 -9.86
CA PHE A 344 1.98 24.79 -8.55
C PHE A 344 0.91 25.24 -7.54
N ILE A 345 -0.35 25.31 -7.97
CA ILE A 345 -1.49 25.70 -7.14
C ILE A 345 -2.49 24.54 -7.02
N LYS A 346 -3.30 24.57 -5.97
CA LYS A 346 -4.21 23.48 -5.59
C LYS A 346 -5.49 23.37 -6.43
N ASP A 347 -5.72 24.29 -7.36
CA ASP A 347 -6.88 24.26 -8.27
C ASP A 347 -6.81 23.11 -9.29
N TYR A 348 -5.61 22.51 -9.45
CA TYR A 348 -5.34 21.39 -10.33
C TYR A 348 -4.70 20.24 -9.56
N PRO A 349 -4.92 18.99 -9.97
CA PRO A 349 -4.43 17.82 -9.22
C PRO A 349 -2.91 17.58 -9.36
N ALA A 350 -2.21 18.34 -10.20
CA ALA A 350 -0.81 18.11 -10.55
C ALA A 350 0.11 18.16 -9.32
N GLU A 351 -0.04 19.16 -8.44
CA GLU A 351 0.76 19.32 -7.24
C GLU A 351 0.50 18.19 -6.23
N LYS A 352 -0.75 17.69 -6.16
CA LYS A 352 -1.10 16.57 -5.28
C LYS A 352 -0.44 15.29 -5.75
N TYR A 353 -0.49 14.95 -7.04
CA TYR A 353 0.23 13.80 -7.58
C TYR A 353 1.73 13.88 -7.24
N TYR A 354 2.34 15.06 -7.40
CA TYR A 354 3.76 15.27 -7.11
C TYR A 354 4.11 14.99 -5.63
N ARG A 355 3.26 15.38 -4.69
CA ARG A 355 3.45 15.12 -3.26
C ARG A 355 3.21 13.65 -2.92
N ASP A 356 2.15 13.05 -3.45
CA ASP A 356 1.69 11.71 -3.10
C ASP A 356 2.65 10.61 -3.57
N VAL A 357 3.13 10.69 -4.81
CA VAL A 357 4.01 9.67 -5.41
C VAL A 357 5.29 9.46 -4.64
N LYS A 358 5.73 10.48 -3.86
CA LYS A 358 7.00 10.38 -3.12
C LYS A 358 7.00 9.28 -2.09
N LEU A 359 5.85 8.98 -1.47
CA LEU A 359 5.72 7.85 -0.54
C LEU A 359 6.17 6.53 -1.19
N CYS A 360 5.82 6.30 -2.45
CA CYS A 360 6.08 5.03 -3.12
C CYS A 360 7.57 4.70 -3.27
N THR A 361 8.47 5.69 -3.23
CA THR A 361 9.93 5.46 -3.23
C THR A 361 10.50 5.16 -1.84
N ILE A 362 9.70 5.30 -0.77
CA ILE A 362 10.12 5.20 0.63
C ILE A 362 9.43 4.03 1.34
N GLY A 363 8.09 3.97 1.29
CA GLY A 363 7.28 2.98 2.00
C GLY A 363 7.49 1.55 1.49
N GLU A 364 7.30 0.57 2.38
CA GLU A 364 7.49 -0.87 2.13
C GLU A 364 8.87 -1.24 1.56
N GLY A 365 9.89 -0.55 2.05
CA GLY A 365 11.28 -0.66 1.62
C GLY A 365 11.65 0.38 0.57
N THR A 366 12.64 1.22 0.91
CA THR A 366 13.10 2.30 0.03
C THR A 366 13.59 1.78 -1.32
N SER A 367 13.74 2.69 -2.31
CA SER A 367 14.33 2.34 -3.61
C SER A 367 15.71 1.67 -3.48
N GLU A 368 16.50 2.05 -2.48
CA GLU A 368 17.80 1.44 -2.16
C GLU A 368 17.63 0.02 -1.65
N ILE A 369 16.65 -0.21 -0.76
CA ILE A 369 16.32 -1.57 -0.27
C ILE A 369 15.84 -2.45 -1.41
N GLN A 370 15.01 -1.95 -2.34
CA GLN A 370 14.60 -2.74 -3.50
C GLN A 370 15.81 -3.15 -4.35
N ARG A 371 16.74 -2.23 -4.62
CA ARG A 371 17.99 -2.53 -5.33
C ARG A 371 18.82 -3.59 -4.62
N LEU A 372 18.91 -3.50 -3.29
CA LEU A 372 19.63 -4.49 -2.47
C LEU A 372 18.97 -5.88 -2.56
N VAL A 373 17.63 -5.94 -2.48
CA VAL A 373 16.87 -7.21 -2.61
C VAL A 373 17.08 -7.81 -4.00
N ILE A 374 16.94 -7.02 -5.06
CA ILE A 374 17.17 -7.46 -6.45
C ILE A 374 18.59 -8.01 -6.62
N ALA A 375 19.60 -7.27 -6.15
CA ALA A 375 20.98 -7.68 -6.26
C ALA A 375 21.27 -9.00 -5.51
N ARG A 376 20.72 -9.16 -4.28
CA ARG A 376 20.84 -10.42 -3.52
C ARG A 376 20.23 -11.61 -4.27
N GLN A 377 19.05 -11.43 -4.89
CA GLN A 377 18.40 -12.48 -5.69
C GLN A 377 19.23 -12.86 -6.92
N LEU A 378 19.81 -11.89 -7.61
CA LEU A 378 20.66 -12.12 -8.79
C LEU A 378 21.98 -12.82 -8.44
N LEU A 379 22.58 -12.47 -7.30
CA LEU A 379 23.87 -13.00 -6.84
C LEU A 379 23.75 -14.30 -6.03
N GLY A 380 22.54 -14.81 -5.82
CA GLY A 380 22.30 -16.02 -5.00
C GLY A 380 22.71 -15.84 -3.51
N LYS A 381 22.77 -14.59 -3.02
CA LYS A 381 23.10 -14.30 -1.62
C LYS A 381 21.83 -14.39 -0.77
N LYS A 382 21.95 -15.10 0.37
CA LYS A 382 20.88 -15.19 1.37
C LYS A 382 20.71 -13.91 2.17
#